data_abe55f43615dbcc8eb48f2a3ae2d8db0
#
_entry.id   abe55f43615dbcc8eb48f2a3ae2d8db0
#
_cell.length_a   1.000
_cell.length_b   1.000
_cell.length_c   1.000
_cell.angle_alpha   90.00
_cell.angle_beta   90.00
_cell.angle_gamma   90.00
#
_symmetry.space_group_name_H-M   'P 1'
#
loop_
_entity.id
_entity.type
_entity.pdbx_description
1 polymer ?
#
loop_
_entity_poly.entity_id
_entity_poly.type
_entity_poly.pdbx_seq_one_letter_code
_entity_poly.pdbx_strand_id
1 'polypeptide(L)'
;MLKKEFVPGSRSKVKSSAQRAIRAKVLETYPRLEPHLDEILPKKEQLDLLKIPDRVSLYCLGGEPLFWQHMDDPVIPHLKVIHKYPWAFPRIRIDRGAIRFVLSGATLMVPGLTSPGGRLPGDEEAGEEYGNGGEELEAGEVVVVEAEGKETACLVGVLTMGTKEMREKKKGPGIENGHYVGDGLWKLDLS
;
A
#
# COMPACT_ATOMS: atom_id res chain seq x y z
N MET A 1 1.54 2.98 13.96
CA MET A 1 2.78 2.95 13.19
C MET A 1 2.96 4.24 12.39
N LEU A 2 2.29 4.49 11.29
CA LEU A 2 2.48 5.68 10.44
C LEU A 2 1.55 6.87 10.74
N LYS A 3 0.70 6.75 11.73
CA LYS A 3 -0.38 7.70 12.04
C LYS A 3 0.08 9.11 12.43
N LYS A 4 1.16 9.19 13.22
CA LYS A 4 1.68 10.47 13.72
C LYS A 4 2.86 10.93 12.88
N GLU A 5 3.07 12.25 12.84
CA GLU A 5 4.30 12.80 12.31
C GLU A 5 5.50 12.30 13.11
N PHE A 6 6.58 12.04 12.43
CA PHE A 6 7.82 11.54 13.03
C PHE A 6 9.03 12.23 12.39
N VAL A 7 10.12 12.26 13.13
CA VAL A 7 11.41 12.69 12.61
C VAL A 7 12.14 11.43 12.14
N PRO A 8 12.59 11.38 10.87
CA PRO A 8 13.39 10.26 10.39
C PRO A 8 14.66 10.09 11.23
N GLY A 9 15.02 8.85 11.48
CA GLY A 9 16.28 8.50 12.13
C GLY A 9 17.47 8.60 11.15
N SER A 10 18.40 7.65 11.26
CA SER A 10 19.59 7.61 10.42
C SER A 10 19.24 7.42 8.94
N ARG A 11 19.92 8.18 8.09
CA ARG A 11 19.88 8.04 6.63
C ARG A 11 21.17 7.38 6.16
N SER A 12 21.06 6.37 5.33
CA SER A 12 22.20 5.67 4.73
C SER A 12 21.92 5.34 3.26
N LYS A 13 22.98 5.20 2.48
CA LYS A 13 22.84 4.77 1.09
C LYS A 13 22.63 3.25 1.03
N VAL A 14 21.70 2.82 0.19
CA VAL A 14 21.44 1.41 -0.07
C VAL A 14 22.58 0.85 -0.94
N LYS A 15 23.19 -0.27 -0.51
CA LYS A 15 24.22 -0.95 -1.31
C LYS A 15 23.64 -1.46 -2.62
N SER A 16 24.43 -1.46 -3.70
CA SER A 16 23.97 -1.86 -5.04
C SER A 16 23.36 -3.26 -5.08
N SER A 17 23.89 -4.22 -4.30
CA SER A 17 23.31 -5.57 -4.19
C SER A 17 21.92 -5.56 -3.54
N ALA A 18 21.76 -4.78 -2.46
CA ALA A 18 20.49 -4.62 -1.78
C ALA A 18 19.47 -3.88 -2.66
N GLN A 19 19.90 -2.87 -3.40
CA GLN A 19 19.03 -2.16 -4.36
C GLN A 19 18.50 -3.08 -5.46
N ARG A 20 19.36 -3.96 -6.00
CA ARG A 20 18.91 -4.99 -6.95
C ARG A 20 17.91 -5.94 -6.34
N ALA A 21 18.11 -6.36 -5.10
CA ALA A 21 17.16 -7.22 -4.39
C ALA A 21 15.81 -6.53 -4.15
N ILE A 22 15.81 -5.23 -3.80
CA ILE A 22 14.58 -4.44 -3.65
C ILE A 22 13.82 -4.35 -4.98
N ARG A 23 14.51 -4.05 -6.08
CA ARG A 23 13.91 -4.02 -7.42
C ARG A 23 13.28 -5.36 -7.79
N ALA A 24 13.97 -6.47 -7.53
CA ALA A 24 13.45 -7.82 -7.77
C ALA A 24 12.19 -8.12 -6.96
N LYS A 25 12.20 -7.79 -5.67
CA LYS A 25 11.02 -7.95 -4.79
C LYS A 25 9.83 -7.10 -5.23
N VAL A 26 10.08 -5.86 -5.67
CA VAL A 26 9.02 -4.99 -6.20
C VAL A 26 8.38 -5.60 -7.44
N LEU A 27 9.17 -6.14 -8.38
CA LEU A 27 8.63 -6.79 -9.57
C LEU A 27 7.94 -8.12 -9.27
N GLU A 28 8.44 -8.89 -8.32
CA GLU A 28 7.80 -10.13 -7.88
C GLU A 28 6.41 -9.86 -7.29
N THR A 29 6.31 -8.81 -6.46
CA THR A 29 5.06 -8.43 -5.80
C THR A 29 4.11 -7.67 -6.74
N TYR A 30 4.65 -6.80 -7.60
CA TYR A 30 3.90 -5.91 -8.49
C TYR A 30 4.37 -6.03 -9.94
N PRO A 31 4.12 -7.16 -10.61
CA PRO A 31 4.66 -7.43 -11.95
C PRO A 31 4.22 -6.42 -13.01
N ARG A 32 3.06 -5.79 -12.83
CA ARG A 32 2.58 -4.74 -13.74
C ARG A 32 3.41 -3.45 -13.72
N LEU A 33 4.30 -3.28 -12.74
CA LEU A 33 5.25 -2.17 -12.69
C LEU A 33 6.46 -2.34 -13.62
N GLU A 34 6.66 -3.52 -14.22
CA GLU A 34 7.84 -3.83 -15.05
C GLU A 34 8.16 -2.74 -16.09
N PRO A 35 7.19 -2.23 -16.89
CA PRO A 35 7.45 -1.18 -17.88
C PRO A 35 7.92 0.15 -17.29
N HIS A 36 7.61 0.40 -16.01
CA HIS A 36 7.86 1.66 -15.31
C HIS A 36 8.95 1.56 -14.24
N LEU A 37 9.52 0.38 -14.03
CA LEU A 37 10.44 0.17 -12.91
C LEU A 37 11.69 1.03 -13.00
N ASP A 38 12.25 1.22 -14.19
CA ASP A 38 13.44 2.05 -14.38
C ASP A 38 13.14 3.56 -14.20
N GLU A 39 11.89 3.97 -14.31
CA GLU A 39 11.43 5.32 -13.98
C GLU A 39 11.28 5.53 -12.48
N ILE A 40 10.73 4.54 -11.76
CA ILE A 40 10.48 4.59 -10.31
C ILE A 40 11.76 4.34 -9.52
N LEU A 41 12.52 3.32 -9.92
CA LEU A 41 13.75 2.84 -9.27
C LEU A 41 14.89 2.74 -10.28
N PRO A 42 15.47 3.88 -10.72
CA PRO A 42 16.53 3.89 -11.73
C PRO A 42 17.75 3.07 -11.28
N LYS A 43 18.32 2.29 -12.19
CA LYS A 43 19.50 1.44 -11.90
C LYS A 43 20.76 2.22 -11.53
N LYS A 44 20.88 3.44 -12.05
CA LYS A 44 22.07 4.29 -11.88
C LYS A 44 22.00 5.24 -10.69
N GLU A 45 20.81 5.43 -10.13
CA GLU A 45 20.60 6.30 -8.98
C GLU A 45 20.54 5.47 -7.71
N GLN A 46 21.25 5.92 -6.69
CA GLN A 46 21.36 5.20 -5.43
C GLN A 46 20.23 5.59 -4.48
N LEU A 47 19.48 4.59 -4.02
CA LEU A 47 18.44 4.78 -3.02
C LEU A 47 19.01 5.16 -1.66
N ASP A 48 18.27 5.95 -0.94
CA ASP A 48 18.45 6.20 0.47
C ASP A 48 17.56 5.27 1.30
N LEU A 49 18.11 4.74 2.37
CA LEU A 49 17.40 4.01 3.40
C LEU A 49 17.28 4.91 4.64
N LEU A 50 16.05 5.21 5.04
CA LEU A 50 15.76 5.89 6.29
C LEU A 50 15.09 4.93 7.25
N LYS A 51 15.52 4.96 8.50
CA LYS A 51 14.84 4.26 9.59
C LYS A 51 13.89 5.23 10.28
N ILE A 52 12.66 4.79 10.47
CA ILE A 52 11.64 5.52 11.22
C ILE A 52 11.15 4.67 12.39
N PRO A 53 10.41 5.25 13.35
CA PRO A 53 9.88 4.49 14.49
C PRO A 53 9.13 3.21 14.08
N ASP A 54 8.96 2.32 15.04
CA ASP A 54 8.25 1.05 14.89
C ASP A 54 8.90 0.07 13.88
N ARG A 55 10.23 0.12 13.73
CA ARG A 55 11.01 -0.77 12.86
C ARG A 55 10.63 -0.67 11.38
N VAL A 56 10.20 0.50 10.94
CA VAL A 56 9.88 0.75 9.53
C VAL A 56 11.12 1.27 8.80
N SER A 57 11.34 0.75 7.62
CA SER A 57 12.35 1.20 6.67
C SER A 57 11.67 1.96 5.53
N LEU A 58 12.18 3.14 5.19
CA LEU A 58 11.77 3.90 4.01
C LEU A 58 12.87 3.81 2.96
N TYR A 59 12.47 3.54 1.73
CA TYR A 59 13.33 3.59 0.55
C TYR A 59 12.98 4.84 -0.25
N CYS A 60 13.95 5.75 -0.35
CA CYS A 60 13.75 7.09 -0.92
C CYS A 60 14.70 7.33 -2.09
N LEU A 61 14.27 8.17 -3.01
CA LEU A 61 15.09 8.67 -4.12
C LEU A 61 14.94 10.19 -4.21
N GLY A 62 16.07 10.91 -4.22
CA GLY A 62 16.04 12.37 -4.32
C GLY A 62 15.25 13.08 -3.22
N GLY A 63 15.13 12.49 -2.04
CA GLY A 63 14.32 13.02 -0.94
C GLY A 63 12.85 12.58 -0.96
N GLU A 64 12.39 11.85 -1.98
CA GLU A 64 11.03 11.35 -2.05
C GLU A 64 10.93 9.89 -1.56
N PRO A 65 10.06 9.57 -0.59
CA PRO A 65 9.79 8.19 -0.20
C PRO A 65 9.01 7.48 -1.31
N LEU A 66 9.52 6.33 -1.76
CA LEU A 66 8.91 5.53 -2.83
C LEU A 66 8.26 4.26 -2.30
N PHE A 67 8.94 3.58 -1.38
CA PHE A 67 8.47 2.35 -0.76
C PHE A 67 8.79 2.37 0.73
N TRP A 68 8.02 1.59 1.46
CA TRP A 68 8.27 1.35 2.87
C TRP A 68 8.12 -0.14 3.20
N GLN A 69 8.71 -0.56 4.30
CA GLN A 69 8.67 -1.94 4.76
C GLN A 69 8.73 -1.98 6.28
N HIS A 70 7.82 -2.69 6.89
CA HIS A 70 7.84 -2.97 8.31
C HIS A 70 8.47 -4.35 8.52
N MET A 71 9.62 -4.39 9.19
CA MET A 71 10.35 -5.64 9.46
C MET A 71 10.55 -6.49 8.19
N ASP A 72 10.00 -7.71 8.20
CA ASP A 72 10.07 -8.68 7.10
C ASP A 72 8.81 -8.74 6.24
N ASP A 73 7.88 -7.81 6.45
CA ASP A 73 6.67 -7.67 5.64
C ASP A 73 7.03 -7.38 4.15
N PRO A 74 6.08 -7.54 3.23
CA PRO A 74 6.29 -7.12 1.85
C PRO A 74 6.72 -5.65 1.73
N VAL A 75 7.45 -5.33 0.69
CA VAL A 75 7.76 -3.93 0.34
C VAL A 75 6.50 -3.27 -0.20
N ILE A 76 6.06 -2.21 0.46
CA ILE A 76 4.77 -1.55 0.20
C ILE A 76 5.03 -0.20 -0.49
N PRO A 77 4.35 0.10 -1.60
CA PRO A 77 4.50 1.38 -2.28
C PRO A 77 3.92 2.53 -1.44
N HIS A 78 4.56 3.70 -1.54
CA HIS A 78 4.00 4.94 -1.04
C HIS A 78 2.76 5.32 -1.87
N LEU A 79 1.74 5.93 -1.26
CA LEU A 79 0.52 6.32 -1.97
C LEU A 79 0.78 7.25 -3.16
N LYS A 80 1.80 8.09 -3.13
CA LYS A 80 2.19 8.92 -4.29
C LYS A 80 2.61 8.10 -5.50
N VAL A 81 3.29 6.96 -5.29
CA VAL A 81 3.61 6.00 -6.36
C VAL A 81 2.34 5.34 -6.88
N ILE A 82 1.45 4.94 -5.98
CA ILE A 82 0.16 4.34 -6.34
C ILE A 82 -0.68 5.32 -7.16
N HIS A 83 -0.76 6.58 -6.76
CA HIS A 83 -1.51 7.60 -7.49
C HIS A 83 -0.98 7.85 -8.91
N LYS A 84 0.33 7.65 -9.11
CA LYS A 84 0.97 7.77 -10.44
C LYS A 84 0.74 6.54 -11.32
N TYR A 85 0.65 5.35 -10.72
CA TYR A 85 0.50 4.05 -11.42
C TYR A 85 -0.65 3.22 -10.84
N PRO A 86 -1.89 3.73 -10.80
CA PRO A 86 -2.99 3.10 -10.05
C PRO A 86 -3.37 1.70 -10.58
N TRP A 87 -3.18 1.44 -11.87
CA TRP A 87 -3.49 0.16 -12.50
C TRP A 87 -2.53 -0.98 -12.14
N ALA A 88 -1.38 -0.66 -11.54
CA ALA A 88 -0.29 -1.62 -11.31
C ALA A 88 -0.46 -2.45 -10.03
N PHE A 89 -1.45 -2.13 -9.20
CA PHE A 89 -1.60 -2.71 -7.87
C PHE A 89 -2.96 -3.39 -7.70
N PRO A 90 -3.01 -4.52 -6.96
CA PRO A 90 -4.27 -5.12 -6.55
C PRO A 90 -5.09 -4.13 -5.72
N ARG A 91 -6.41 -4.06 -5.95
CA ARG A 91 -7.26 -3.09 -5.26
C ARG A 91 -8.58 -3.65 -4.78
N ILE A 92 -9.10 -3.02 -3.74
CA ILE A 92 -10.43 -3.20 -3.16
C ILE A 92 -11.06 -1.84 -2.92
N ARG A 93 -12.37 -1.79 -2.67
CA ARG A 93 -13.08 -0.53 -2.44
C ARG A 93 -13.85 -0.58 -1.14
N ILE A 94 -13.74 0.50 -0.36
CA ILE A 94 -14.57 0.74 0.83
C ILE A 94 -15.79 1.59 0.49
N ASP A 95 -16.83 1.46 1.29
CA ASP A 95 -17.99 2.35 1.22
C ASP A 95 -17.61 3.78 1.66
N ARG A 96 -18.45 4.75 1.25
CA ARG A 96 -18.23 6.16 1.58
C ARG A 96 -18.21 6.44 3.08
N GLY A 97 -18.97 5.71 3.88
CA GLY A 97 -19.04 5.88 5.34
C GLY A 97 -17.75 5.47 6.05
N ALA A 98 -16.98 4.52 5.48
CA ALA A 98 -15.74 4.05 6.05
C ALA A 98 -14.56 5.02 5.87
N ILE A 99 -14.63 5.95 4.91
CA ILE A 99 -13.51 6.87 4.56
C ILE A 99 -13.00 7.63 5.80
N ARG A 100 -13.90 8.22 6.57
CA ARG A 100 -13.52 9.02 7.74
C ARG A 100 -12.73 8.24 8.79
N PHE A 101 -13.03 6.96 8.96
CA PHE A 101 -12.33 6.10 9.91
C PHE A 101 -10.92 5.75 9.40
N VAL A 102 -10.79 5.43 8.12
CA VAL A 102 -9.50 5.18 7.47
C VAL A 102 -8.60 6.41 7.58
N LEU A 103 -9.09 7.59 7.23
CA LEU A 103 -8.32 8.84 7.29
C LEU A 103 -8.03 9.34 8.72
N SER A 104 -8.67 8.77 9.74
CA SER A 104 -8.32 8.98 11.14
C SER A 104 -7.25 7.99 11.65
N GLY A 105 -6.83 7.04 10.82
CA GLY A 105 -5.85 6.00 11.15
C GLY A 105 -6.44 4.84 11.96
N ALA A 106 -7.75 4.65 11.89
CA ALA A 106 -8.39 3.46 12.45
C ALA A 106 -8.12 2.23 11.58
N THR A 107 -8.16 1.05 12.19
CA THR A 107 -8.15 -0.23 11.46
C THR A 107 -9.29 -0.27 10.45
N LEU A 108 -8.99 -0.63 9.22
CA LEU A 108 -10.03 -0.90 8.24
C LEU A 108 -10.74 -2.21 8.60
N MET A 109 -12.02 -2.10 8.91
CA MET A 109 -12.85 -3.23 9.28
C MET A 109 -13.59 -3.79 8.05
N VAL A 110 -13.75 -5.11 8.02
CA VAL A 110 -14.41 -5.82 6.91
C VAL A 110 -15.80 -5.29 6.53
N PRO A 111 -16.67 -4.85 7.45
CA PRO A 111 -17.97 -4.28 7.07
C PRO A 111 -17.91 -3.11 6.08
N GLY A 112 -16.84 -2.31 6.11
CA GLY A 112 -16.64 -1.24 5.11
C GLY A 112 -16.37 -1.72 3.69
N LEU A 113 -15.95 -2.98 3.55
CA LEU A 113 -15.64 -3.64 2.28
C LEU A 113 -16.82 -4.48 1.74
N THR A 114 -17.65 -5.00 2.65
CA THR A 114 -18.76 -5.91 2.32
C THR A 114 -20.13 -5.24 2.31
N SER A 115 -20.21 -3.96 2.68
CA SER A 115 -21.42 -3.14 2.55
C SER A 115 -21.71 -2.78 1.07
N PRO A 116 -22.90 -2.29 0.72
CA PRO A 116 -23.29 -2.05 -0.68
C PRO A 116 -22.31 -1.16 -1.47
N GLY A 117 -21.67 -0.19 -0.84
CA GLY A 117 -20.66 0.69 -1.48
C GLY A 117 -19.27 0.07 -1.55
N GLY A 118 -19.00 -0.99 -0.79
CA GLY A 118 -17.76 -1.76 -0.83
C GLY A 118 -17.65 -2.64 -2.06
N ARG A 119 -16.42 -3.06 -2.42
CA ARG A 119 -16.19 -4.06 -3.48
C ARG A 119 -14.98 -4.90 -3.13
N LEU A 120 -15.17 -6.20 -3.26
CA LEU A 120 -14.11 -7.21 -3.18
C LEU A 120 -14.04 -7.97 -4.51
N PRO A 121 -12.89 -8.56 -4.86
CA PRO A 121 -12.83 -9.48 -6.00
C PRO A 121 -13.85 -10.62 -5.80
N GLY A 122 -14.50 -11.03 -6.88
CA GLY A 122 -15.54 -12.05 -6.83
C GLY A 122 -16.96 -11.54 -6.52
N ASP A 123 -17.15 -10.27 -6.19
CA ASP A 123 -18.48 -9.65 -6.14
C ASP A 123 -19.06 -9.55 -7.57
N GLU A 124 -20.37 -9.72 -7.73
CA GLU A 124 -21.03 -9.76 -9.05
C GLU A 124 -20.73 -8.51 -9.91
N GLU A 125 -20.57 -7.35 -9.28
CA GLU A 125 -20.31 -6.08 -9.96
C GLU A 125 -18.82 -5.69 -9.98
N ALA A 126 -17.92 -6.54 -9.45
CA ALA A 126 -16.51 -6.15 -9.30
C ALA A 126 -15.73 -6.25 -10.62
N GLY A 127 -16.00 -7.25 -11.45
CA GLY A 127 -15.23 -7.48 -12.68
C GLY A 127 -13.72 -7.66 -12.43
N GLU A 128 -12.93 -7.45 -13.48
CA GLU A 128 -11.46 -7.52 -13.40
C GLU A 128 -10.81 -6.28 -12.76
N GLU A 129 -11.61 -5.29 -12.41
CA GLU A 129 -11.12 -4.02 -11.84
C GLU A 129 -10.61 -4.20 -10.42
N TYR A 130 -11.16 -5.12 -9.65
CA TYR A 130 -10.79 -5.40 -8.27
C TYR A 130 -9.96 -6.67 -8.13
N GLY A 131 -9.24 -6.76 -7.01
CA GLY A 131 -8.27 -7.81 -6.82
C GLY A 131 -7.04 -7.65 -7.72
N ASN A 132 -6.48 -8.76 -8.12
CA ASN A 132 -5.40 -8.81 -9.09
C ASN A 132 -5.94 -9.32 -10.45
N GLY A 133 -6.66 -8.46 -11.17
CA GLY A 133 -7.34 -8.85 -12.41
C GLY A 133 -8.60 -9.69 -12.17
N GLY A 134 -9.37 -9.39 -11.13
CA GLY A 134 -10.57 -10.11 -10.73
C GLY A 134 -10.34 -11.29 -9.79
N GLU A 135 -9.07 -11.63 -9.54
CA GLU A 135 -8.73 -12.75 -8.65
C GLU A 135 -8.85 -12.38 -7.18
N GLU A 136 -9.28 -13.34 -6.37
CA GLU A 136 -9.29 -13.23 -4.91
C GLU A 136 -7.88 -12.98 -4.38
N LEU A 137 -7.80 -12.23 -3.29
CA LEU A 137 -6.55 -11.91 -2.59
C LEU A 137 -6.48 -12.68 -1.28
N GLU A 138 -5.28 -13.11 -0.93
CA GLU A 138 -5.02 -13.88 0.29
C GLU A 138 -4.53 -12.98 1.44
N ALA A 139 -4.61 -13.49 2.67
CA ALA A 139 -3.98 -12.87 3.82
C ALA A 139 -2.47 -12.70 3.58
N GLY A 140 -1.92 -11.55 3.96
CA GLY A 140 -0.50 -11.22 3.75
C GLY A 140 -0.20 -10.52 2.42
N GLU A 141 -1.15 -10.46 1.49
CA GLU A 141 -0.99 -9.68 0.25
C GLU A 141 -1.15 -8.18 0.49
N VAL A 142 -0.37 -7.40 -0.25
CA VAL A 142 -0.51 -5.94 -0.27
C VAL A 142 -1.67 -5.55 -1.17
N VAL A 143 -2.51 -4.67 -0.66
CA VAL A 143 -3.67 -4.18 -1.40
C VAL A 143 -3.82 -2.67 -1.29
N VAL A 144 -4.26 -2.08 -2.36
CA VAL A 144 -4.62 -0.67 -2.45
C VAL A 144 -6.12 -0.51 -2.21
N VAL A 145 -6.51 0.45 -1.40
CA VAL A 145 -7.92 0.70 -1.07
C VAL A 145 -8.37 2.01 -1.68
N GLU A 146 -9.38 1.91 -2.52
CA GLU A 146 -10.14 3.04 -3.05
C GLU A 146 -11.40 3.24 -2.22
N ALA A 147 -12.00 4.41 -2.32
CA ALA A 147 -13.25 4.71 -1.65
C ALA A 147 -14.35 5.00 -2.68
N GLU A 148 -15.56 4.57 -2.38
CA GLU A 148 -16.74 4.84 -3.20
C GLU A 148 -16.85 6.32 -3.54
N GLY A 149 -16.97 6.64 -4.84
CA GLY A 149 -17.08 8.01 -5.35
C GLY A 149 -15.79 8.83 -5.31
N LYS A 150 -14.63 8.19 -5.09
CA LYS A 150 -13.30 8.81 -5.15
C LYS A 150 -12.47 8.16 -6.26
N GLU A 151 -11.60 8.96 -6.88
CA GLU A 151 -10.78 8.52 -8.02
C GLU A 151 -9.41 7.98 -7.60
N THR A 152 -8.92 8.36 -6.42
CA THR A 152 -7.58 8.00 -5.94
C THR A 152 -7.62 7.13 -4.70
N ALA A 153 -6.63 6.25 -4.58
CA ALA A 153 -6.47 5.41 -3.41
C ALA A 153 -6.31 6.23 -2.13
N CYS A 154 -6.97 5.80 -1.05
CA CYS A 154 -6.88 6.45 0.25
C CYS A 154 -6.02 5.70 1.26
N LEU A 155 -5.75 4.41 1.03
CA LEU A 155 -5.01 3.53 1.93
C LEU A 155 -4.27 2.47 1.11
N VAL A 156 -3.13 2.04 1.63
CA VAL A 156 -2.41 0.84 1.18
C VAL A 156 -1.93 0.07 2.41
N GLY A 157 -2.02 -1.23 2.37
CA GLY A 157 -1.57 -2.07 3.48
C GLY A 157 -1.62 -3.55 3.16
N VAL A 158 -1.39 -4.35 4.19
CA VAL A 158 -1.37 -5.81 4.10
C VAL A 158 -2.70 -6.37 4.61
N LEU A 159 -3.30 -7.27 3.86
CA LEU A 159 -4.54 -7.94 4.27
C LEU A 159 -4.31 -8.85 5.48
N THR A 160 -5.18 -8.74 6.48
CA THR A 160 -5.17 -9.62 7.66
C THR A 160 -5.91 -10.93 7.42
N MET A 161 -6.83 -10.95 6.46
CA MET A 161 -7.53 -12.14 5.99
C MET A 161 -7.79 -12.04 4.49
N GLY A 162 -8.01 -13.18 3.82
CA GLY A 162 -8.30 -13.23 2.40
C GLY A 162 -9.66 -12.62 2.05
N THR A 163 -9.82 -12.13 0.82
CA THR A 163 -11.06 -11.46 0.36
C THR A 163 -12.26 -12.40 0.33
N LYS A 164 -12.06 -13.67 0.01
CA LYS A 164 -13.10 -14.71 0.10
C LYS A 164 -13.60 -14.88 1.54
N GLU A 165 -12.68 -14.97 2.50
CA GLU A 165 -13.00 -15.06 3.93
C GLU A 165 -13.74 -13.80 4.42
N MET A 166 -13.32 -12.61 3.97
CA MET A 166 -14.01 -11.35 4.29
C MET A 166 -15.48 -11.38 3.85
N ARG A 167 -15.74 -11.85 2.63
CA ARG A 167 -17.08 -11.95 2.06
C ARG A 167 -17.97 -12.94 2.81
N GLU A 168 -17.38 -14.04 3.31
CA GLU A 168 -18.08 -15.07 4.09
C GLU A 168 -18.36 -14.60 5.52
N LYS A 169 -17.35 -14.05 6.20
CA LYS A 169 -17.44 -13.65 7.62
C LYS A 169 -18.12 -12.32 7.85
N LYS A 170 -17.93 -11.35 6.96
CA LYS A 170 -18.46 -9.98 7.02
C LYS A 170 -18.13 -9.23 8.32
N LYS A 171 -17.05 -9.61 9.00
CA LYS A 171 -16.61 -9.04 10.29
C LYS A 171 -15.11 -9.18 10.49
N GLY A 172 -14.58 -8.39 11.38
CA GLY A 172 -13.18 -8.43 11.80
C GLY A 172 -12.31 -7.39 11.09
N PRO A 173 -11.01 -7.33 11.44
CA PRO A 173 -10.06 -6.42 10.82
C PRO A 173 -9.72 -6.88 9.40
N GLY A 174 -9.64 -5.94 8.47
CA GLY A 174 -9.21 -6.20 7.09
C GLY A 174 -7.80 -5.71 6.83
N ILE A 175 -7.47 -4.49 7.27
CA ILE A 175 -6.12 -3.92 7.20
C ILE A 175 -5.81 -3.20 8.49
N GLU A 176 -4.71 -3.57 9.12
CA GLU A 176 -4.15 -2.88 10.29
C GLU A 176 -2.88 -2.12 9.90
N ASN A 177 -2.65 -0.97 10.54
CA ASN A 177 -1.40 -0.20 10.39
C ASN A 177 -1.01 0.15 8.94
N GLY A 178 -1.98 0.34 8.06
CA GLY A 178 -1.72 0.77 6.68
C GLY A 178 -1.24 2.23 6.59
N HIS A 179 -0.73 2.58 5.41
CA HIS A 179 -0.38 3.95 5.03
C HIS A 179 -1.59 4.62 4.37
N TYR A 180 -2.03 5.76 4.89
CA TYR A 180 -3.22 6.46 4.40
C TYR A 180 -2.93 7.94 4.08
N VAL A 181 -3.77 8.53 3.25
CA VAL A 181 -3.67 9.95 2.90
C VAL A 181 -3.78 10.82 4.15
N GLY A 182 -2.76 11.64 4.39
CA GLY A 182 -2.70 12.55 5.53
C GLY A 182 -2.05 11.98 6.79
N ASP A 183 -1.53 10.75 6.76
CA ASP A 183 -0.74 10.21 7.88
C ASP A 183 0.67 10.83 7.96
N GLY A 184 1.49 10.38 8.90
CA GLY A 184 2.84 10.90 9.10
C GLY A 184 3.77 10.63 7.91
N LEU A 185 3.60 9.49 7.22
CA LEU A 185 4.38 9.17 6.03
C LEU A 185 3.96 10.02 4.82
N TRP A 186 2.67 10.28 4.66
CA TRP A 186 2.16 11.17 3.62
C TRP A 186 2.71 12.59 3.74
N LYS A 187 2.78 13.09 4.98
CA LYS A 187 3.24 14.45 5.30
C LYS A 187 4.75 14.60 5.37
N LEU A 188 5.48 13.49 5.33
CA LEU A 188 6.92 13.49 5.45
C LEU A 188 7.57 14.30 4.32
N ASP A 189 8.30 15.34 4.71
CA ASP A 189 9.15 16.16 3.84
C ASP A 189 10.62 15.88 4.19
N LEU A 190 11.39 15.47 3.20
CA LEU A 190 12.80 15.16 3.32
C LEU A 190 13.70 16.13 2.52
N SER A 191 13.08 17.21 2.01
CA SER A 191 13.79 18.25 1.27
C SER A 191 14.72 19.10 2.15
#